data_77f045b15f80963fddec931bd82ea68d
#
_entry.id   77f045b15f80963fddec931bd82ea68d
#
_cell.length_a   1.000
_cell.length_b   1.000
_cell.length_c   1.000
_cell.angle_alpha   90.00
_cell.angle_beta   90.00
_cell.angle_gamma   90.00
#
_symmetry.space_group_name_H-M   'P 1'
#
loop_
_entity.id
_entity.type
_entity.pdbx_description
1 polymer ?
#
loop_
_entity_poly.entity_id
_entity_poly.type
_entity_poly.pdbx_seq_one_letter_code
_entity_poly.pdbx_strand_id
1 'polypeptide(L)'
;MRNFAALYSVITLALLVCARADLTIVQKVEGPGQSGEITVKIKGDKERMDAPSQPTRIIDGKTGEMTDLLNEKKSFIRISAQQMKAAAETINKFDDGKQASPHKLTPTGKKETINGYETEEFVYETPQFKASFWVATKYPDAADILKQMQAPVSGAWKPSNMGMPEYTDFAGLPLKTVISIGDNQVATTITSIKKDSISAAEFDIPKDFQELKKPLDAAPPPVESPMSSPAATP
;
A
#
# COMPACT_ATOMS: atom_id res chain seq x y z
N MET A 1 37.85 -44.26 -47.76
CA MET A 1 36.55 -43.56 -47.57
C MET A 1 36.31 -43.46 -46.07
N ARG A 2 36.52 -42.26 -45.50
CA ARG A 2 36.43 -42.04 -44.04
C ARG A 2 35.21 -41.14 -43.80
N ASN A 3 34.14 -41.73 -43.19
CA ASN A 3 32.93 -41.02 -42.81
C ASN A 3 33.19 -40.20 -41.56
N PHE A 4 33.15 -38.89 -41.67
CA PHE A 4 33.07 -37.97 -40.51
C PHE A 4 31.61 -37.80 -40.14
N ALA A 5 31.20 -38.42 -39.02
CA ALA A 5 29.93 -38.12 -38.37
C ALA A 5 30.11 -36.85 -37.50
N ALA A 6 29.52 -35.74 -37.92
CA ALA A 6 29.50 -34.50 -37.14
C ALA A 6 28.44 -34.63 -36.06
N LEU A 7 28.87 -34.67 -34.80
CA LEU A 7 28.04 -34.69 -33.62
C LEU A 7 27.60 -33.22 -33.29
N TYR A 8 26.38 -32.85 -33.65
CA TYR A 8 25.79 -31.57 -33.24
C TYR A 8 25.32 -31.68 -31.79
N SER A 9 26.11 -31.13 -30.86
CA SER A 9 25.73 -30.97 -29.47
C SER A 9 24.86 -29.73 -29.35
N VAL A 10 23.52 -29.89 -29.27
CA VAL A 10 22.58 -28.82 -28.98
C VAL A 10 22.65 -28.52 -27.48
N ILE A 11 23.38 -27.48 -27.10
CA ILE A 11 23.38 -26.97 -25.75
C ILE A 11 22.08 -26.17 -25.59
N THR A 12 21.08 -26.80 -25.00
CA THR A 12 19.86 -26.12 -24.57
C THR A 12 20.19 -25.28 -23.32
N LEU A 13 20.50 -24.01 -23.54
CA LEU A 13 20.66 -23.04 -22.45
C LEU A 13 19.28 -22.81 -21.82
N ALA A 14 18.97 -23.57 -20.77
CA ALA A 14 17.80 -23.31 -19.94
C ALA A 14 18.00 -21.96 -19.24
N LEU A 15 17.36 -20.93 -19.78
CA LEU A 15 17.19 -19.63 -19.09
C LEU A 15 16.39 -19.91 -17.82
N LEU A 16 17.08 -20.12 -16.71
CA LEU A 16 16.50 -20.02 -15.37
C LEU A 16 15.99 -18.59 -15.20
N VAL A 17 14.78 -18.34 -15.66
CA VAL A 17 14.03 -17.16 -15.22
C VAL A 17 13.86 -17.37 -13.71
N CYS A 18 14.65 -16.67 -12.89
CA CYS A 18 14.39 -16.55 -11.47
C CYS A 18 13.00 -15.91 -11.33
N ALA A 19 11.97 -16.76 -11.37
CA ALA A 19 10.64 -16.35 -11.02
C ALA A 19 10.71 -15.88 -9.56
N ARG A 20 10.58 -14.58 -9.34
CA ARG A 20 10.40 -14.06 -7.99
C ARG A 20 9.16 -14.73 -7.43
N ALA A 21 9.30 -15.32 -6.25
CA ALA A 21 8.13 -15.82 -5.53
C ALA A 21 7.22 -14.63 -5.22
N ASP A 22 5.92 -14.81 -5.42
CA ASP A 22 4.93 -13.81 -5.05
C ASP A 22 4.84 -13.72 -3.51
N LEU A 23 4.24 -12.67 -2.96
CA LEU A 23 4.11 -12.48 -1.51
C LEU A 23 2.65 -12.52 -1.08
N THR A 24 2.38 -13.26 -0.01
CA THR A 24 1.15 -13.14 0.77
C THR A 24 1.53 -12.68 2.18
N ILE A 25 1.06 -11.49 2.56
CA ILE A 25 1.30 -10.88 3.87
C ILE A 25 -0.02 -10.81 4.61
N VAL A 26 -0.05 -11.37 5.83
CA VAL A 26 -1.21 -11.29 6.72
C VAL A 26 -0.87 -10.34 7.85
N GLN A 27 -1.78 -9.42 8.13
CA GLN A 27 -1.64 -8.37 9.12
C GLN A 27 -2.86 -8.33 10.03
N LYS A 28 -2.64 -8.26 11.34
CA LYS A 28 -3.69 -7.95 12.31
C LYS A 28 -3.81 -6.43 12.45
N VAL A 29 -5.03 -5.92 12.39
CA VAL A 29 -5.35 -4.51 12.61
C VAL A 29 -6.13 -4.36 13.90
N GLU A 30 -5.77 -3.37 14.70
CA GLU A 30 -6.38 -3.05 15.98
C GLU A 30 -6.53 -1.52 16.09
N GLY A 31 -7.75 -1.05 16.28
CA GLY A 31 -8.05 0.38 16.42
C GLY A 31 -9.53 0.65 16.67
N PRO A 32 -9.91 1.89 16.98
CA PRO A 32 -11.30 2.27 17.18
C PRO A 32 -12.15 1.99 15.94
N GLY A 33 -13.14 1.10 16.07
CA GLY A 33 -14.03 0.73 14.97
C GLY A 33 -13.38 -0.10 13.86
N GLN A 34 -12.12 -0.48 13.99
CA GLN A 34 -11.39 -1.33 13.05
C GLN A 34 -10.64 -2.42 13.81
N SER A 35 -11.08 -3.65 13.65
CA SER A 35 -10.42 -4.80 14.22
C SER A 35 -10.58 -5.97 13.26
N GLY A 36 -9.50 -6.68 12.97
CA GLY A 36 -9.56 -7.80 12.06
C GLY A 36 -8.21 -8.14 11.43
N GLU A 37 -8.28 -8.94 10.38
CA GLU A 37 -7.12 -9.38 9.64
C GLU A 37 -7.18 -8.83 8.21
N ILE A 38 -6.08 -8.26 7.75
CA ILE A 38 -5.88 -7.81 6.37
C ILE A 38 -4.95 -8.81 5.71
N THR A 39 -5.32 -9.25 4.51
CA THR A 39 -4.45 -10.04 3.64
C THR A 39 -4.01 -9.19 2.46
N VAL A 40 -2.70 -9.05 2.28
CA VAL A 40 -2.08 -8.38 1.14
C VAL A 40 -1.39 -9.44 0.28
N LYS A 41 -1.74 -9.49 -0.99
CA LYS A 41 -1.13 -10.36 -2.01
C LYS A 41 -0.41 -9.50 -3.03
N ILE A 42 0.86 -9.84 -3.32
CA ILE A 42 1.69 -9.10 -4.27
C ILE A 42 2.23 -10.05 -5.33
N LYS A 43 2.01 -9.69 -6.59
CA LYS A 43 2.52 -10.42 -7.76
C LYS A 43 3.08 -9.44 -8.79
N GLY A 44 4.41 -9.36 -8.87
CA GLY A 44 5.06 -8.37 -9.72
C GLY A 44 4.68 -6.95 -9.34
N ASP A 45 4.04 -6.23 -10.27
CA ASP A 45 3.59 -4.84 -10.06
C ASP A 45 2.14 -4.74 -9.55
N LYS A 46 1.50 -5.88 -9.22
CA LYS A 46 0.12 -5.91 -8.75
C LYS A 46 0.04 -6.19 -7.28
N GLU A 47 -0.86 -5.47 -6.60
CA GLU A 47 -1.23 -5.70 -5.21
C GLU A 47 -2.74 -5.93 -5.11
N ARG A 48 -3.13 -6.90 -4.27
CA ARG A 48 -4.50 -7.08 -3.83
C ARG A 48 -4.54 -7.03 -2.31
N MET A 49 -5.45 -6.23 -1.78
CA MET A 49 -5.69 -6.12 -0.35
C MET A 49 -7.14 -6.49 -0.04
N ASP A 50 -7.29 -7.49 0.81
CA ASP A 50 -8.57 -7.93 1.35
C ASP A 50 -8.62 -7.58 2.84
N ALA A 51 -9.62 -6.78 3.25
CA ALA A 51 -9.83 -6.37 4.63
C ALA A 51 -11.30 -6.59 5.04
N PRO A 52 -11.58 -6.92 6.32
CA PRO A 52 -12.94 -7.09 6.80
C PRO A 52 -13.76 -5.81 6.61
N SER A 53 -15.01 -5.95 6.14
CA SER A 53 -15.97 -4.85 6.00
C SER A 53 -15.49 -3.69 5.10
N GLN A 54 -14.48 -3.90 4.29
CA GLN A 54 -13.98 -2.94 3.32
C GLN A 54 -14.01 -3.53 1.91
N PRO A 55 -14.05 -2.69 0.86
CA PRO A 55 -13.85 -3.17 -0.50
C PRO A 55 -12.52 -3.90 -0.64
N THR A 56 -12.49 -4.96 -1.44
CA THR A 56 -11.22 -5.54 -1.89
C THR A 56 -10.54 -4.53 -2.81
N ARG A 57 -9.32 -4.15 -2.52
CA ARG A 57 -8.55 -3.20 -3.33
C ARG A 57 -7.53 -3.93 -4.19
N ILE A 58 -7.48 -3.55 -5.47
CA ILE A 58 -6.47 -4.01 -6.41
C ILE A 58 -5.73 -2.79 -6.96
N ILE A 59 -4.40 -2.79 -6.87
CA ILE A 59 -3.52 -1.76 -7.43
C ILE A 59 -2.69 -2.40 -8.53
N ASP A 60 -2.62 -1.76 -9.68
CA ASP A 60 -1.71 -2.09 -10.76
C ASP A 60 -0.65 -0.99 -10.87
N GLY A 61 0.54 -1.24 -10.32
CA GLY A 61 1.64 -0.27 -10.30
C GLY A 61 2.17 0.07 -11.69
N LYS A 62 1.94 -0.79 -12.70
CA LYS A 62 2.35 -0.52 -14.08
C LYS A 62 1.48 0.55 -14.74
N THR A 63 0.17 0.49 -14.51
CA THR A 63 -0.78 1.47 -15.05
C THR A 63 -1.07 2.61 -14.09
N GLY A 64 -0.80 2.42 -12.80
CA GLY A 64 -1.17 3.32 -11.71
C GLY A 64 -2.68 3.34 -11.43
N GLU A 65 -3.42 2.35 -11.92
CA GLU A 65 -4.84 2.19 -11.68
C GLU A 65 -5.12 1.49 -10.35
N MET A 66 -6.15 1.95 -9.65
CA MET A 66 -6.71 1.27 -8.50
C MET A 66 -8.15 0.86 -8.78
N THR A 67 -8.50 -0.34 -8.37
CA THR A 67 -9.87 -0.86 -8.44
C THR A 67 -10.32 -1.27 -7.04
N ASP A 68 -11.44 -0.73 -6.59
CA ASP A 68 -12.12 -1.14 -5.37
C ASP A 68 -13.33 -2.04 -5.72
N LEU A 69 -13.28 -3.32 -5.32
CA LEU A 69 -14.36 -4.29 -5.52
C LEU A 69 -15.35 -4.22 -4.35
N LEU A 70 -16.58 -3.86 -4.64
CA LEU A 70 -17.71 -3.85 -3.71
C LEU A 70 -18.40 -5.22 -3.76
N ASN A 71 -17.84 -6.20 -3.08
CA ASN A 71 -18.20 -7.62 -3.18
C ASN A 71 -19.71 -7.88 -2.94
N GLU A 72 -20.30 -7.27 -1.93
CA GLU A 72 -21.73 -7.41 -1.61
C GLU A 72 -22.66 -6.93 -2.72
N LYS A 73 -22.20 -5.89 -3.48
CA LYS A 73 -22.99 -5.27 -4.56
C LYS A 73 -22.63 -5.81 -5.93
N LYS A 74 -21.67 -6.74 -6.02
CA LYS A 74 -21.11 -7.23 -7.29
C LYS A 74 -20.76 -6.07 -8.24
N SER A 75 -20.11 -5.05 -7.71
CA SER A 75 -19.76 -3.86 -8.46
C SER A 75 -18.35 -3.42 -8.13
N PHE A 76 -17.76 -2.56 -8.97
CA PHE A 76 -16.43 -2.04 -8.71
C PHE A 76 -16.34 -0.57 -9.09
N ILE A 77 -15.38 0.12 -8.48
CA ILE A 77 -15.02 1.49 -8.78
C ILE A 77 -13.57 1.48 -9.26
N ARG A 78 -13.32 2.14 -10.38
CA ARG A 78 -11.98 2.29 -10.94
C ARG A 78 -11.50 3.72 -10.74
N ILE A 79 -10.26 3.87 -10.31
CA ILE A 79 -9.61 5.17 -10.09
C ILE A 79 -8.33 5.16 -10.91
N SER A 80 -8.25 6.03 -11.90
CA SER A 80 -7.07 6.14 -12.76
C SER A 80 -5.91 6.84 -12.05
N ALA A 81 -4.68 6.62 -12.53
CA ALA A 81 -3.49 7.33 -12.06
C ALA A 81 -3.66 8.86 -12.15
N GLN A 82 -4.33 9.37 -13.18
CA GLN A 82 -4.58 10.80 -13.35
C GLN A 82 -5.50 11.35 -12.26
N GLN A 83 -6.57 10.62 -11.91
CA GLN A 83 -7.49 11.00 -10.84
C GLN A 83 -6.78 11.00 -9.48
N MET A 84 -5.91 10.01 -9.22
CA MET A 84 -5.11 9.97 -8.01
C MET A 84 -4.12 11.13 -7.92
N LYS A 85 -3.45 11.45 -9.01
CA LYS A 85 -2.54 12.60 -9.07
C LYS A 85 -3.29 13.90 -8.77
N ALA A 86 -4.46 14.10 -9.38
CA ALA A 86 -5.29 15.29 -9.12
C ALA A 86 -5.75 15.37 -7.66
N ALA A 87 -6.11 14.24 -7.04
CA ALA A 87 -6.46 14.18 -5.63
C ALA A 87 -5.28 14.54 -4.73
N ALA A 88 -4.10 13.99 -4.99
CA ALA A 88 -2.87 14.30 -4.24
C ALA A 88 -2.49 15.78 -4.38
N GLU A 89 -2.57 16.35 -5.58
CA GLU A 89 -2.32 17.78 -5.80
C GLU A 89 -3.32 18.67 -5.04
N THR A 90 -4.56 18.23 -4.92
CA THR A 90 -5.58 18.95 -4.16
C THR A 90 -5.27 18.93 -2.67
N ILE A 91 -4.90 17.77 -2.12
CA ILE A 91 -4.49 17.64 -0.72
C ILE A 91 -3.29 18.53 -0.42
N ASN A 92 -2.28 18.51 -1.28
CA ASN A 92 -1.07 19.32 -1.12
C ASN A 92 -1.32 20.85 -1.21
N LYS A 93 -2.39 21.28 -1.89
CA LYS A 93 -2.79 22.71 -1.91
C LYS A 93 -3.40 23.19 -0.61
N PHE A 94 -4.00 22.30 0.17
CA PHE A 94 -4.53 22.62 1.51
C PHE A 94 -3.45 22.57 2.60
N ASP A 95 -2.28 21.99 2.29
CA ASP A 95 -1.14 22.03 3.18
C ASP A 95 -0.42 23.37 2.93
N ASP A 96 -0.61 24.34 3.83
CA ASP A 96 -0.22 25.77 3.73
C ASP A 96 1.25 26.07 3.34
N GLY A 97 1.76 25.40 2.30
CA GLY A 97 3.05 25.70 1.67
C GLY A 97 4.26 25.62 2.62
N LYS A 98 4.09 25.14 3.82
CA LYS A 98 5.21 24.76 4.68
C LYS A 98 5.78 23.48 4.08
N GLN A 99 6.72 23.67 3.17
CA GLN A 99 7.58 22.61 2.67
C GLN A 99 8.04 21.79 3.89
N ALA A 100 7.37 20.66 4.10
CA ALA A 100 7.69 19.79 5.21
C ALA A 100 9.18 19.46 5.05
N SER A 101 9.99 19.86 6.04
CA SER A 101 11.36 19.35 6.14
C SER A 101 11.32 17.86 5.88
N PRO A 102 12.29 17.26 5.17
CA PRO A 102 12.25 15.84 4.89
C PRO A 102 12.09 15.11 6.23
N HIS A 103 10.87 14.61 6.45
CA HIS A 103 10.55 13.91 7.68
C HIS A 103 11.41 12.64 7.68
N LYS A 104 12.18 12.45 8.73
CA LYS A 104 13.12 11.34 8.85
C LYS A 104 12.60 10.35 9.87
N LEU A 105 12.73 9.08 9.55
CA LEU A 105 12.58 8.02 10.54
C LEU A 105 13.63 8.19 11.62
N THR A 106 13.20 8.42 12.86
CA THR A 106 14.06 8.69 14.00
C THR A 106 14.00 7.52 14.98
N PRO A 107 15.10 6.84 15.30
CA PRO A 107 15.11 5.76 16.29
C PRO A 107 14.83 6.33 17.67
N THR A 108 14.01 5.63 18.45
CA THR A 108 13.71 5.99 19.86
C THR A 108 14.56 5.22 20.87
N GLY A 109 15.24 4.18 20.41
CA GLY A 109 15.97 3.23 21.25
C GLY A 109 15.08 2.22 21.96
N LYS A 110 13.75 2.31 21.85
CA LYS A 110 12.84 1.30 22.38
C LYS A 110 12.89 0.03 21.54
N LYS A 111 12.85 -1.11 22.22
CA LYS A 111 12.88 -2.43 21.60
C LYS A 111 11.71 -3.27 22.05
N GLU A 112 11.20 -4.09 21.14
CA GLU A 112 10.13 -5.07 21.38
C GLU A 112 10.42 -6.34 20.56
N THR A 113 10.02 -7.50 21.07
CA THR A 113 10.08 -8.74 20.29
C THR A 113 8.73 -9.00 19.65
N ILE A 114 8.68 -9.00 18.31
CA ILE A 114 7.47 -9.25 17.53
C ILE A 114 7.68 -10.49 16.67
N ASN A 115 6.81 -11.49 16.80
CA ASN A 115 6.90 -12.78 16.09
C ASN A 115 8.28 -13.46 16.23
N GLY A 116 8.95 -13.31 17.38
CA GLY A 116 10.27 -13.87 17.64
C GLY A 116 11.45 -13.06 17.11
N TYR A 117 11.20 -11.92 16.48
CA TYR A 117 12.25 -11.01 15.99
C TYR A 117 12.38 -9.79 16.90
N GLU A 118 13.64 -9.45 17.27
CA GLU A 118 13.94 -8.17 17.93
C GLU A 118 13.66 -7.04 16.94
N THR A 119 12.87 -6.07 17.37
CA THR A 119 12.54 -4.85 16.62
C THR A 119 12.97 -3.62 17.41
N GLU A 120 13.29 -2.54 16.71
CA GLU A 120 13.53 -1.22 17.26
C GLU A 120 12.45 -0.24 16.77
N GLU A 121 11.96 0.62 17.68
CA GLU A 121 10.97 1.64 17.34
C GLU A 121 11.64 2.80 16.62
N PHE A 122 11.07 3.15 15.44
CA PHE A 122 11.35 4.38 14.71
C PHE A 122 10.09 5.22 14.66
N VAL A 123 10.21 6.52 14.88
CA VAL A 123 9.10 7.48 14.81
C VAL A 123 9.25 8.33 13.58
N TYR A 124 8.12 8.54 12.92
CA TYR A 124 7.92 9.47 11.82
C TYR A 124 6.79 10.41 12.21
N GLU A 125 7.04 11.71 12.20
CA GLU A 125 6.08 12.70 12.69
C GLU A 125 5.90 13.81 11.68
N THR A 126 4.64 14.13 11.40
CA THR A 126 4.21 15.25 10.56
C THR A 126 3.25 16.14 11.38
N PRO A 127 2.91 17.34 10.91
CA PRO A 127 1.88 18.15 11.57
C PRO A 127 0.51 17.47 11.67
N GLN A 128 0.21 16.52 10.75
CA GLN A 128 -1.08 15.89 10.62
C GLN A 128 -1.20 14.57 11.39
N PHE A 129 -0.10 13.82 11.52
CA PHE A 129 -0.10 12.53 12.19
C PHE A 129 1.28 12.15 12.72
N LYS A 130 1.28 11.15 13.59
CA LYS A 130 2.48 10.49 14.08
C LYS A 130 2.39 9.01 13.79
N ALA A 131 3.46 8.43 13.26
CA ALA A 131 3.58 7.01 13.02
C ALA A 131 4.79 6.43 13.77
N SER A 132 4.60 5.29 14.43
CA SER A 132 5.67 4.49 15.02
C SER A 132 5.80 3.18 14.26
N PHE A 133 7.03 2.81 13.91
CA PHE A 133 7.37 1.59 13.17
C PHE A 133 8.33 0.76 14.01
N TRP A 134 7.97 -0.48 14.27
CA TRP A 134 8.87 -1.47 14.90
C TRP A 134 9.56 -2.27 13.80
N VAL A 135 10.84 -1.98 13.59
CA VAL A 135 11.63 -2.47 12.46
C VAL A 135 12.54 -3.59 12.89
N ALA A 136 12.38 -4.76 12.25
CA ALA A 136 13.23 -5.93 12.43
C ALA A 136 14.39 -5.89 11.42
N THR A 137 15.57 -5.41 11.83
CA THR A 137 16.75 -5.29 10.96
C THR A 137 17.36 -6.65 10.58
N LYS A 138 17.08 -7.69 11.36
CA LYS A 138 17.57 -9.06 11.16
C LYS A 138 16.49 -9.99 10.60
N TYR A 139 15.38 -9.45 10.06
CA TYR A 139 14.36 -10.29 9.42
C TYR A 139 14.92 -10.90 8.14
N PRO A 140 14.76 -12.24 7.91
CA PRO A 140 15.24 -12.88 6.69
C PRO A 140 14.66 -12.24 5.42
N ASP A 141 15.49 -12.00 4.43
CA ASP A 141 15.08 -11.47 3.12
C ASP A 141 14.32 -10.13 3.18
N ALA A 142 14.48 -9.34 4.26
CA ALA A 142 13.79 -8.06 4.46
C ALA A 142 13.89 -7.13 3.23
N ALA A 143 15.08 -7.01 2.65
CA ALA A 143 15.31 -6.14 1.49
C ALA A 143 14.50 -6.59 0.26
N ASP A 144 14.40 -7.90 0.02
CA ASP A 144 13.62 -8.45 -1.09
C ASP A 144 12.11 -8.27 -0.86
N ILE A 145 11.65 -8.45 0.38
CA ILE A 145 10.25 -8.23 0.77
C ILE A 145 9.89 -6.76 0.57
N LEU A 146 10.67 -5.83 1.11
CA LEU A 146 10.44 -4.38 0.96
C LEU A 146 10.44 -3.95 -0.52
N LYS A 147 11.35 -4.50 -1.33
CA LYS A 147 11.38 -4.24 -2.76
C LYS A 147 10.13 -4.75 -3.48
N GLN A 148 9.58 -5.89 -3.05
CA GLN A 148 8.33 -6.41 -3.61
C GLN A 148 7.13 -5.57 -3.16
N MET A 149 7.08 -5.13 -1.91
CA MET A 149 6.05 -4.23 -1.39
C MET A 149 6.08 -2.87 -2.10
N GLN A 150 7.26 -2.38 -2.50
CA GLN A 150 7.40 -1.12 -3.23
C GLN A 150 6.90 -1.18 -4.68
N ALA A 151 6.94 -2.35 -5.34
CA ALA A 151 6.66 -2.47 -6.77
C ALA A 151 5.25 -2.01 -7.18
N PRO A 152 4.15 -2.40 -6.47
CA PRO A 152 2.79 -1.96 -6.80
C PRO A 152 2.55 -0.48 -6.50
N VAL A 153 3.22 0.06 -5.48
CA VAL A 153 3.00 1.43 -4.99
C VAL A 153 3.94 2.44 -5.66
N SER A 154 3.98 2.43 -6.98
CA SER A 154 4.79 3.35 -7.79
C SER A 154 3.97 4.54 -8.29
N GLY A 155 4.65 5.58 -8.78
CA GLY A 155 3.98 6.74 -9.38
C GLY A 155 3.10 7.51 -8.40
N ALA A 156 1.79 7.60 -8.69
CA ALA A 156 0.82 8.34 -7.88
C ALA A 156 0.58 7.71 -6.50
N TRP A 157 0.85 6.42 -6.36
CA TRP A 157 0.65 5.65 -5.13
C TRP A 157 1.86 5.60 -4.20
N LYS A 158 2.92 6.33 -4.51
CA LYS A 158 4.08 6.40 -3.63
C LYS A 158 3.67 6.83 -2.23
N PRO A 159 4.12 6.13 -1.17
CA PRO A 159 3.86 6.52 0.20
C PRO A 159 4.25 7.98 0.50
N SER A 160 5.34 8.46 -0.07
CA SER A 160 5.79 9.85 0.06
C SER A 160 4.79 10.88 -0.45
N ASN A 161 3.98 10.57 -1.47
CA ASN A 161 2.90 11.44 -1.92
C ASN A 161 1.76 11.58 -0.89
N MET A 162 1.68 10.66 0.06
CA MET A 162 0.71 10.66 1.17
C MET A 162 1.36 11.08 2.50
N GLY A 163 2.58 11.63 2.44
CA GLY A 163 3.32 12.03 3.63
C GLY A 163 3.82 10.86 4.49
N MET A 164 3.96 9.66 3.92
CA MET A 164 4.45 8.46 4.60
C MET A 164 5.89 8.14 4.14
N PRO A 165 6.71 7.44 4.96
CA PRO A 165 8.03 6.99 4.53
C PRO A 165 7.92 5.93 3.41
N GLU A 166 8.89 5.93 2.51
CA GLU A 166 9.03 4.91 1.47
C GLU A 166 9.55 3.61 2.09
N TYR A 167 9.24 2.48 1.46
CA TYR A 167 9.79 1.19 1.93
C TYR A 167 11.31 1.14 1.90
N THR A 168 11.95 1.92 1.02
CA THR A 168 13.41 2.07 0.92
C THR A 168 14.05 2.82 2.08
N ASP A 169 13.26 3.53 2.88
CA ASP A 169 13.77 4.28 4.05
C ASP A 169 14.01 3.39 5.28
N PHE A 170 13.48 2.16 5.24
CA PHE A 170 13.58 1.24 6.35
C PHE A 170 14.86 0.39 6.27
N ALA A 171 15.62 0.35 7.36
CA ALA A 171 16.82 -0.50 7.49
C ALA A 171 16.51 -2.00 7.68
N GLY A 172 15.24 -2.38 7.77
CA GLY A 172 14.73 -3.73 7.95
C GLY A 172 13.22 -3.76 7.76
N LEU A 173 12.60 -4.91 8.03
CA LEU A 173 11.16 -5.07 7.83
C LEU A 173 10.36 -4.46 8.99
N PRO A 174 9.45 -3.48 8.76
CA PRO A 174 8.52 -3.01 9.78
C PRO A 174 7.47 -4.09 10.05
N LEU A 175 7.56 -4.73 11.21
CA LEU A 175 6.63 -5.79 11.63
C LEU A 175 5.38 -5.25 12.30
N LYS A 176 5.45 -4.04 12.86
CA LYS A 176 4.30 -3.36 13.47
C LYS A 176 4.36 -1.87 13.13
N THR A 177 3.24 -1.32 12.80
CA THR A 177 3.04 0.11 12.56
C THR A 177 1.92 0.60 13.45
N VAL A 178 2.10 1.74 14.11
CA VAL A 178 1.04 2.43 14.86
C VAL A 178 0.93 3.84 14.32
N ILE A 179 -0.26 4.19 13.82
CA ILE A 179 -0.56 5.52 13.31
C ILE A 179 -1.49 6.21 14.31
N SER A 180 -1.12 7.41 14.72
CA SER A 180 -1.90 8.26 15.63
C SER A 180 -2.35 9.52 14.90
N ILE A 181 -3.65 9.78 14.87
CA ILE A 181 -4.28 10.98 14.29
C ILE A 181 -5.20 11.56 15.35
N GLY A 182 -4.81 12.66 15.97
CA GLY A 182 -5.49 13.16 17.17
C GLY A 182 -5.50 12.09 18.27
N ASP A 183 -6.67 11.83 18.84
CA ASP A 183 -6.86 10.85 19.91
C ASP A 183 -7.04 9.41 19.38
N ASN A 184 -7.13 9.23 18.08
CA ASN A 184 -7.30 7.91 17.46
C ASN A 184 -5.96 7.26 17.15
N GLN A 185 -5.88 5.98 17.47
CA GLN A 185 -4.69 5.18 17.20
C GLN A 185 -5.07 3.87 16.52
N VAL A 186 -4.39 3.55 15.42
CA VAL A 186 -4.55 2.28 14.69
C VAL A 186 -3.20 1.57 14.66
N ALA A 187 -3.19 0.34 15.12
CA ALA A 187 -2.02 -0.54 15.08
C ALA A 187 -2.22 -1.61 14.00
N THR A 188 -1.18 -1.86 13.23
CA THR A 188 -1.12 -2.95 12.25
C THR A 188 0.11 -3.78 12.54
N THR A 189 -0.06 -5.09 12.71
CA THR A 189 1.04 -6.03 13.00
C THR A 189 1.06 -7.15 11.97
N ILE A 190 2.18 -7.35 11.29
CA ILE A 190 2.38 -8.49 10.39
C ILE A 190 2.40 -9.77 11.23
N THR A 191 1.50 -10.71 10.92
CA THR A 191 1.41 -12.00 11.61
C THR A 191 1.99 -13.14 10.78
N SER A 192 2.03 -13.00 9.45
CA SER A 192 2.57 -14.02 8.54
C SER A 192 3.07 -13.39 7.24
N ILE A 193 4.17 -13.92 6.72
CA ILE A 193 4.65 -13.66 5.36
C ILE A 193 4.92 -15.00 4.70
N LYS A 194 4.31 -15.23 3.53
CA LYS A 194 4.53 -16.42 2.70
C LYS A 194 5.05 -16.02 1.35
N LYS A 195 6.02 -16.78 0.85
CA LYS A 195 6.59 -16.66 -0.50
C LYS A 195 6.12 -17.88 -1.31
N ASP A 196 4.98 -17.76 -1.93
CA ASP A 196 4.34 -18.81 -2.73
C ASP A 196 3.82 -18.22 -4.05
N SER A 197 3.49 -19.09 -5.00
CA SER A 197 2.92 -18.64 -6.27
C SER A 197 1.47 -18.26 -6.10
N ILE A 198 1.10 -17.06 -6.53
CA ILE A 198 -0.26 -16.55 -6.55
C ILE A 198 -0.82 -16.63 -7.98
N SER A 199 -2.07 -17.07 -8.14
CA SER A 199 -2.71 -17.08 -9.45
C SER A 199 -2.91 -15.65 -9.96
N ALA A 200 -2.64 -15.40 -11.25
CA ALA A 200 -2.92 -14.10 -11.86
C ALA A 200 -4.41 -13.72 -11.78
N ALA A 201 -5.30 -14.72 -11.77
CA ALA A 201 -6.75 -14.51 -11.65
C ALA A 201 -7.18 -13.89 -10.31
N GLU A 202 -6.34 -13.93 -9.29
CA GLU A 202 -6.59 -13.26 -8.01
C GLU A 202 -6.66 -11.72 -8.14
N PHE A 203 -6.06 -11.18 -9.20
CA PHE A 203 -6.02 -9.74 -9.49
C PHE A 203 -7.02 -9.33 -10.59
N ASP A 204 -7.88 -10.24 -11.02
CA ASP A 204 -8.89 -9.96 -12.03
C ASP A 204 -10.19 -9.47 -11.37
N ILE A 205 -10.91 -8.60 -12.08
CA ILE A 205 -12.27 -8.21 -11.70
C ILE A 205 -13.21 -9.37 -12.06
N PRO A 206 -14.05 -9.86 -11.12
CA PRO A 206 -15.00 -10.92 -11.43
C PRO A 206 -15.94 -10.53 -12.58
N LYS A 207 -16.23 -11.48 -13.48
CA LYS A 207 -17.00 -11.22 -14.73
C LYS A 207 -18.45 -10.78 -14.49
N ASP A 208 -19.00 -11.07 -13.32
CA ASP A 208 -20.36 -10.72 -12.90
C ASP A 208 -20.43 -9.37 -12.16
N PHE A 209 -19.30 -8.63 -12.07
CA PHE A 209 -19.25 -7.30 -11.47
C PHE A 209 -19.52 -6.21 -12.51
N GLN A 210 -20.23 -5.16 -12.08
CA GLN A 210 -20.55 -3.99 -12.91
C GLN A 210 -19.77 -2.76 -12.46
N GLU A 211 -19.24 -2.00 -13.40
CA GLU A 211 -18.52 -0.77 -13.09
C GLU A 211 -19.49 0.34 -12.65
N LEU A 212 -19.26 0.86 -11.46
CA LEU A 212 -19.94 2.06 -10.98
C LEU A 212 -19.15 3.27 -11.43
N LYS A 213 -19.68 4.00 -12.42
CA LYS A 213 -19.13 5.30 -12.78
C LYS A 213 -19.39 6.27 -11.63
N LYS A 214 -18.37 6.61 -10.87
CA LYS A 214 -18.47 7.65 -9.85
C LYS A 214 -18.59 8.97 -10.61
N PRO A 215 -19.60 9.83 -10.32
CA PRO A 215 -19.60 11.20 -10.84
C PRO A 215 -18.49 11.96 -10.10
N LEU A 216 -17.24 11.83 -10.56
CA LEU A 216 -16.12 12.63 -10.07
C LEU A 216 -16.16 14.07 -10.60
N ASP A 217 -17.14 14.37 -11.49
CA ASP A 217 -17.39 15.71 -12.04
C ASP A 217 -18.47 16.49 -11.28
N ALA A 218 -19.05 15.92 -10.22
CA ALA A 218 -19.88 16.72 -9.34
C ALA A 218 -18.93 17.58 -8.48
N ALA A 219 -18.80 18.86 -8.85
CA ALA A 219 -18.22 19.85 -7.94
C ALA A 219 -18.82 19.67 -6.54
N PRO A 220 -18.04 19.79 -5.46
CA PRO A 220 -18.60 19.76 -4.12
C PRO A 220 -19.79 20.72 -4.08
N PRO A 221 -20.91 20.32 -3.44
CA PRO A 221 -22.06 21.22 -3.32
C PRO A 221 -21.56 22.55 -2.78
N PRO A 222 -22.06 23.69 -3.29
CA PRO A 222 -21.65 24.99 -2.79
C PRO A 222 -21.81 24.96 -1.28
N VAL A 223 -20.76 25.30 -0.55
CA VAL A 223 -20.84 25.51 0.90
C VAL A 223 -21.83 26.65 1.07
N GLU A 224 -23.06 26.34 1.48
CA GLU A 224 -24.02 27.36 1.85
C GLU A 224 -23.38 28.18 2.97
N SER A 225 -23.05 29.42 2.65
CA SER A 225 -22.60 30.39 3.64
C SER A 225 -23.66 30.45 4.72
N PRO A 226 -23.33 30.44 6.03
CA PRO A 226 -24.31 30.54 7.08
C PRO A 226 -25.09 31.83 6.85
N MET A 227 -26.40 31.67 6.63
CA MET A 227 -27.34 32.81 6.51
C MET A 227 -27.12 33.74 7.70
N SER A 228 -26.71 34.98 7.40
CA SER A 228 -26.64 36.06 8.35
C SER A 228 -28.00 36.17 9.04
N SER A 229 -28.03 35.93 10.36
CA SER A 229 -29.20 36.21 11.20
C SER A 229 -29.64 37.65 10.99
N PRO A 230 -30.95 37.91 10.82
CA PRO A 230 -31.44 39.28 10.78
C PRO A 230 -31.17 39.96 12.13
N ALA A 231 -30.54 41.12 12.03
CA ALA A 231 -30.31 42.00 13.19
C ALA A 231 -31.64 42.30 13.91
N ALA A 232 -31.67 42.03 15.20
CA ALA A 232 -32.74 42.51 16.06
C ALA A 232 -32.69 44.05 16.07
N THR A 233 -33.77 44.68 15.64
CA THR A 233 -33.99 46.14 15.75
C THR A 233 -34.53 46.46 17.14
N PRO A 234 -34.15 47.57 17.74
CA PRO A 234 -34.43 47.95 19.13
C PRO A 234 -35.89 48.22 19.43
#